data_9a0851d6965d2a61bc1a1b89cda2fe7d
#
_entry.id   9a0851d6965d2a61bc1a1b89cda2fe7d
#
_cell.length_a   1.000
_cell.length_b   1.000
_cell.length_c   1.000
_cell.angle_alpha   90.00
_cell.angle_beta   90.00
_cell.angle_gamma   90.00
#
_symmetry.space_group_name_H-M   'P 1'
#
loop_
_entity.id
_entity.type
_entity.pdbx_description
1 polymer ?
#
loop_
_entity_poly.entity_id
_entity_poly.type
_entity_poly.pdbx_seq_one_letter_code
_entity_poly.pdbx_strand_id
1 'polypeptide(L)'
;MPPSDYSVLDTPDISMNSFYPRQAWTSTPAGAEDHNVAVQAGVTLSCRFFPAEFGDPTILFFYGNGETATDYDSIAPLYNQVGVNFFVADYRGYGRSGGKPAFTTMLSDAHKVLEALGMTLKSGGYAGPVFVMGRSMGRHAAFELAANSNDAVKGLIIESGRASLGQFANGIDPSLAETLKAEYLDKVRSITMPVLVIHGEVDTLAPVEGAMEMYDDFVSDQKRLVIIPGAGHNDLLPRGIEEYFVAIRDFVSP
;
A
#
# COMPACT_ATOMS: atom_id res chain seq x y z
N MET A 1 -13.52 7.16 17.14
CA MET A 1 -14.73 7.49 16.33
C MET A 1 -15.26 6.21 15.71
N PRO A 2 -16.57 6.06 15.43
CA PRO A 2 -17.02 4.94 14.62
C PRO A 2 -16.30 4.99 13.25
N PRO A 3 -16.02 3.83 12.63
CA PRO A 3 -15.39 3.83 11.30
C PRO A 3 -16.28 4.58 10.30
N SER A 4 -15.67 5.39 9.43
CA SER A 4 -16.37 6.10 8.37
C SER A 4 -17.08 5.10 7.45
N ASP A 5 -18.34 5.37 7.10
CA ASP A 5 -19.07 4.56 6.12
C ASP A 5 -18.74 5.02 4.70
N TYR A 6 -17.79 4.33 4.08
CA TYR A 6 -17.40 4.58 2.70
C TYR A 6 -18.26 3.83 1.65
N SER A 7 -19.36 3.17 2.04
CA SER A 7 -20.16 2.34 1.11
C SER A 7 -20.74 3.14 -0.08
N VAL A 8 -20.96 4.44 0.10
CA VAL A 8 -21.37 5.34 -0.97
C VAL A 8 -20.34 5.45 -2.11
N LEU A 9 -19.07 5.10 -1.86
CA LEU A 9 -17.99 5.09 -2.86
C LEU A 9 -17.98 3.80 -3.69
N ASP A 10 -18.80 2.80 -3.37
CA ASP A 10 -18.83 1.49 -4.03
C ASP A 10 -19.84 1.42 -5.18
N THR A 11 -20.29 2.55 -5.70
CA THR A 11 -21.18 2.53 -6.87
C THR A 11 -20.47 1.96 -8.10
N PRO A 12 -21.22 1.30 -9.03
CA PRO A 12 -20.60 0.79 -10.26
C PRO A 12 -19.86 1.86 -11.06
N ASP A 13 -20.39 3.07 -11.13
CA ASP A 13 -19.77 4.18 -11.88
C ASP A 13 -18.45 4.62 -11.24
N ILE A 14 -18.39 4.76 -9.92
CA ILE A 14 -17.15 5.10 -9.21
C ILE A 14 -16.14 3.96 -9.39
N SER A 15 -16.57 2.71 -9.21
CA SER A 15 -15.67 1.57 -9.34
C SER A 15 -15.09 1.46 -10.76
N MET A 16 -15.90 1.62 -11.81
CA MET A 16 -15.43 1.57 -13.20
C MET A 16 -14.45 2.70 -13.55
N ASN A 17 -14.64 3.89 -12.96
CA ASN A 17 -13.80 5.05 -13.24
C ASN A 17 -12.58 5.16 -12.32
N SER A 18 -12.53 4.37 -11.24
CA SER A 18 -11.48 4.45 -10.22
C SER A 18 -10.56 3.26 -10.16
N PHE A 19 -10.99 2.08 -10.62
CA PHE A 19 -10.16 0.89 -10.68
C PHE A 19 -9.88 0.47 -12.12
N TYR A 20 -8.64 0.12 -12.41
CA TYR A 20 -8.19 -0.36 -13.72
C TYR A 20 -7.63 -1.78 -13.58
N PRO A 21 -8.47 -2.79 -13.27
CA PRO A 21 -8.01 -4.14 -13.02
C PRO A 21 -7.36 -4.72 -14.27
N ARG A 22 -6.15 -5.25 -14.09
CA ARG A 22 -5.39 -5.97 -15.11
C ARG A 22 -5.23 -7.43 -14.67
N GLN A 23 -5.67 -8.36 -15.50
CA GLN A 23 -5.50 -9.78 -15.25
C GLN A 23 -4.19 -10.25 -15.90
N ALA A 24 -3.13 -10.30 -15.12
CA ALA A 24 -1.83 -10.79 -15.52
C ALA A 24 -1.19 -11.57 -14.37
N TRP A 25 -0.57 -12.69 -14.69
CA TRP A 25 0.18 -13.50 -13.75
C TRP A 25 1.31 -14.24 -14.45
N THR A 26 2.49 -14.18 -13.88
CA THR A 26 3.68 -14.90 -14.36
C THR A 26 3.87 -16.21 -13.60
N SER A 27 4.73 -17.11 -14.11
CA SER A 27 5.24 -18.22 -13.31
C SER A 27 5.97 -17.68 -12.09
N THR A 28 5.84 -18.39 -10.96
CA THR A 28 6.49 -17.98 -9.70
C THR A 28 8.00 -17.94 -9.87
N PRO A 29 8.67 -16.81 -9.63
CA PRO A 29 10.13 -16.72 -9.68
C PRO A 29 10.81 -17.66 -8.69
N ALA A 30 12.04 -18.06 -8.98
CA ALA A 30 12.83 -18.86 -8.05
C ALA A 30 13.01 -18.13 -6.72
N GLY A 31 12.70 -18.82 -5.61
CA GLY A 31 12.76 -18.25 -4.27
C GLY A 31 11.53 -17.45 -3.84
N ALA A 32 10.58 -17.19 -4.75
CA ALA A 32 9.29 -16.58 -4.39
C ALA A 32 8.23 -17.64 -4.08
N GLU A 33 7.17 -17.24 -3.39
CA GLU A 33 6.05 -18.08 -3.00
C GLU A 33 4.72 -17.40 -3.35
N ASP A 34 3.83 -18.13 -4.05
CA ASP A 34 2.48 -17.65 -4.32
C ASP A 34 1.53 -18.02 -3.18
N HIS A 35 0.79 -17.03 -2.69
CA HIS A 35 -0.20 -17.20 -1.63
C HIS A 35 -1.60 -16.85 -2.13
N ASN A 36 -2.59 -17.63 -1.67
CA ASN A 36 -4.00 -17.37 -1.93
C ASN A 36 -4.70 -17.03 -0.61
N VAL A 37 -5.19 -15.79 -0.50
CA VAL A 37 -5.83 -15.28 0.71
C VAL A 37 -7.35 -15.23 0.51
N ALA A 38 -8.09 -16.06 1.24
CA ALA A 38 -9.55 -16.04 1.22
C ALA A 38 -10.05 -14.79 1.97
N VAL A 39 -10.70 -13.87 1.27
CA VAL A 39 -11.22 -12.61 1.84
C VAL A 39 -12.72 -12.63 2.04
N GLN A 40 -13.42 -13.51 1.30
CA GLN A 40 -14.86 -13.72 1.40
C GLN A 40 -15.18 -15.12 0.85
N ALA A 41 -16.35 -15.68 1.17
CA ALA A 41 -16.80 -16.94 0.57
C ALA A 41 -16.78 -16.85 -0.97
N GLY A 42 -15.96 -17.70 -1.60
CA GLY A 42 -15.78 -17.73 -3.06
C GLY A 42 -14.90 -16.62 -3.64
N VAL A 43 -14.29 -15.76 -2.82
CA VAL A 43 -13.37 -14.72 -3.28
C VAL A 43 -12.00 -14.89 -2.61
N THR A 44 -10.99 -15.03 -3.46
CA THR A 44 -9.59 -15.22 -3.03
C THR A 44 -8.73 -14.15 -3.72
N LEU A 45 -7.83 -13.53 -2.95
CA LEU A 45 -6.78 -12.66 -3.50
C LEU A 45 -5.52 -13.48 -3.72
N SER A 46 -4.82 -13.18 -4.80
CA SER A 46 -3.50 -13.72 -5.09
C SER A 46 -2.43 -12.76 -4.56
N CYS A 47 -1.48 -13.32 -3.84
CA CYS A 47 -0.36 -12.55 -3.29
C CYS A 47 0.94 -13.26 -3.66
N ARG A 48 2.05 -12.53 -3.66
CA ARG A 48 3.37 -13.10 -3.90
C ARG A 48 4.34 -12.65 -2.82
N PHE A 49 4.99 -13.61 -2.18
CA PHE A 49 6.00 -13.40 -1.15
C PHE A 49 7.39 -13.63 -1.72
N PHE A 50 8.28 -12.71 -1.48
CA PHE A 50 9.68 -12.76 -1.83
C PHE A 50 10.50 -12.73 -0.53
N PRO A 51 10.78 -13.90 0.06
CA PRO A 51 11.54 -13.97 1.30
C PRO A 51 13.00 -13.57 1.11
N ALA A 52 13.59 -12.96 2.12
CA ALA A 52 15.03 -12.76 2.32
C ALA A 52 15.49 -13.62 3.51
N GLU A 53 15.79 -13.02 4.66
CA GLU A 53 16.26 -13.77 5.84
C GLU A 53 15.16 -13.82 6.93
N PHE A 54 15.20 -14.85 7.78
CA PHE A 54 14.18 -15.05 8.81
C PHE A 54 14.06 -13.93 9.84
N GLY A 55 15.14 -13.19 10.09
CA GLY A 55 15.19 -12.06 11.02
C GLY A 55 14.88 -10.71 10.39
N ASP A 56 14.81 -10.64 9.07
CA ASP A 56 14.63 -9.40 8.35
C ASP A 56 13.20 -8.86 8.50
N PRO A 57 13.02 -7.51 8.49
CA PRO A 57 11.69 -6.90 8.44
C PRO A 57 10.94 -7.33 7.18
N THR A 58 9.61 -7.36 7.30
CA THR A 58 8.72 -7.68 6.19
C THR A 58 7.92 -6.44 5.79
N ILE A 59 7.93 -6.08 4.51
CA ILE A 59 7.05 -5.07 3.96
C ILE A 59 5.83 -5.76 3.32
N LEU A 60 4.63 -5.47 3.84
CA LEU A 60 3.36 -5.74 3.18
C LEU A 60 3.06 -4.60 2.21
N PHE A 61 3.09 -4.88 0.93
CA PHE A 61 3.00 -3.89 -0.13
C PHE A 61 1.68 -3.95 -0.90
N PHE A 62 1.05 -2.79 -1.03
CA PHE A 62 -0.12 -2.51 -1.86
C PHE A 62 0.26 -1.56 -2.98
N TYR A 63 0.20 -2.04 -4.21
CA TYR A 63 0.66 -1.33 -5.41
C TYR A 63 -0.34 -0.30 -5.94
N GLY A 64 0.05 0.40 -6.99
CA GLY A 64 -0.74 1.42 -7.67
C GLY A 64 -1.79 0.85 -8.62
N ASN A 65 -2.69 1.70 -9.10
CA ASN A 65 -3.77 1.30 -9.98
C ASN A 65 -3.23 0.80 -11.34
N GLY A 66 -3.80 -0.30 -11.86
CA GLY A 66 -3.39 -0.90 -13.12
C GLY A 66 -2.16 -1.81 -13.04
N GLU A 67 -1.58 -1.99 -11.86
CA GLU A 67 -0.46 -2.90 -11.61
C GLU A 67 -0.98 -4.26 -11.12
N THR A 68 -0.07 -5.24 -10.97
CA THR A 68 -0.32 -6.57 -10.39
C THR A 68 0.88 -7.00 -9.56
N ALA A 69 0.71 -7.97 -8.67
CA ALA A 69 1.82 -8.48 -7.86
C ALA A 69 3.01 -8.96 -8.70
N THR A 70 2.75 -9.46 -9.90
CA THR A 70 3.80 -9.99 -10.79
C THR A 70 4.63 -8.92 -11.50
N ASP A 71 4.21 -7.65 -11.49
CA ASP A 71 5.05 -6.55 -12.00
C ASP A 71 6.27 -6.32 -11.10
N TYR A 72 6.22 -6.81 -9.88
CA TYR A 72 7.26 -6.69 -8.88
C TYR A 72 8.28 -7.83 -8.90
N ASP A 73 8.14 -8.83 -9.79
CA ASP A 73 9.06 -9.97 -9.89
C ASP A 73 10.52 -9.57 -10.10
N SER A 74 10.77 -8.49 -10.85
CA SER A 74 12.11 -7.95 -11.10
C SER A 74 12.55 -6.92 -10.07
N ILE A 75 11.62 -6.35 -9.30
CA ILE A 75 11.88 -5.29 -8.31
C ILE A 75 12.11 -5.89 -6.91
N ALA A 76 11.37 -6.93 -6.56
CA ALA A 76 11.44 -7.56 -5.24
C ALA A 76 12.85 -8.03 -4.83
N PRO A 77 13.71 -8.55 -5.73
CA PRO A 77 15.10 -8.86 -5.38
C PRO A 77 15.91 -7.66 -4.87
N LEU A 78 15.55 -6.43 -5.24
CA LEU A 78 16.21 -5.22 -4.74
C LEU A 78 15.83 -4.95 -3.27
N TYR A 79 14.59 -5.25 -2.87
CA TYR A 79 14.19 -5.23 -1.46
C TYR A 79 14.95 -6.28 -0.65
N ASN A 80 15.08 -7.51 -1.19
CA ASN A 80 15.87 -8.56 -0.52
C ASN A 80 17.34 -8.15 -0.34
N GLN A 81 17.96 -7.48 -1.32
CA GLN A 81 19.33 -6.98 -1.23
C GLN A 81 19.56 -5.97 -0.10
N VAL A 82 18.53 -5.27 0.32
CA VAL A 82 18.60 -4.34 1.47
C VAL A 82 18.05 -4.94 2.77
N GLY A 83 17.90 -6.28 2.83
CA GLY A 83 17.50 -7.01 4.03
C GLY A 83 15.99 -6.86 4.33
N VAL A 84 15.13 -7.01 3.32
CA VAL A 84 13.67 -6.88 3.46
C VAL A 84 12.98 -8.07 2.83
N ASN A 85 12.13 -8.76 3.60
CA ASN A 85 11.14 -9.68 3.07
C ASN A 85 10.01 -8.87 2.43
N PHE A 86 9.59 -9.20 1.20
CA PHE A 86 8.65 -8.38 0.46
C PHE A 86 7.40 -9.18 0.07
N PHE A 87 6.24 -8.77 0.58
CA PHE A 87 4.95 -9.44 0.33
C PHE A 87 4.04 -8.50 -0.44
N VAL A 88 3.72 -8.85 -1.68
CA VAL A 88 2.88 -8.06 -2.59
C VAL A 88 1.48 -8.64 -2.66
N ALA A 89 0.47 -7.82 -2.40
CA ALA A 89 -0.93 -8.21 -2.40
C ALA A 89 -1.68 -7.64 -3.60
N ASP A 90 -2.39 -8.51 -4.34
CA ASP A 90 -3.35 -8.08 -5.35
C ASP A 90 -4.65 -7.58 -4.70
N TYR A 91 -5.44 -6.83 -5.46
CA TYR A 91 -6.82 -6.50 -5.11
C TYR A 91 -7.81 -7.43 -5.81
N ARG A 92 -9.11 -7.36 -5.41
CA ARG A 92 -10.17 -8.08 -6.14
C ARG A 92 -10.16 -7.70 -7.62
N GLY A 93 -10.21 -8.71 -8.49
CA GLY A 93 -10.20 -8.54 -9.94
C GLY A 93 -8.85 -8.22 -10.58
N TYR A 94 -7.78 -8.02 -9.79
CA TYR A 94 -6.41 -7.83 -10.29
C TYR A 94 -5.64 -9.15 -10.27
N GLY A 95 -4.62 -9.27 -11.11
CA GLY A 95 -3.77 -10.46 -11.21
C GLY A 95 -4.57 -11.72 -11.47
N ARG A 96 -4.55 -12.68 -10.55
CA ARG A 96 -5.41 -13.88 -10.54
C ARG A 96 -6.53 -13.80 -9.50
N SER A 97 -6.67 -12.68 -8.82
CA SER A 97 -7.65 -12.50 -7.75
C SER A 97 -9.07 -12.52 -8.26
N GLY A 98 -9.96 -13.15 -7.51
CA GLY A 98 -11.39 -13.18 -7.78
C GLY A 98 -12.11 -11.88 -7.38
N GLY A 99 -13.43 -11.86 -7.63
CA GLY A 99 -14.30 -10.76 -7.23
C GLY A 99 -14.19 -9.52 -8.11
N LYS A 100 -14.77 -8.41 -7.64
CA LYS A 100 -14.72 -7.09 -8.27
C LYS A 100 -14.18 -6.07 -7.28
N PRO A 101 -13.33 -5.12 -7.71
CA PRO A 101 -12.79 -4.11 -6.82
C PRO A 101 -13.89 -3.12 -6.41
N ALA A 102 -13.83 -2.70 -5.15
CA ALA A 102 -14.62 -1.62 -4.58
C ALA A 102 -13.79 -0.95 -3.47
N PHE A 103 -14.11 0.31 -3.14
CA PHE A 103 -13.32 1.05 -2.16
C PHE A 103 -13.35 0.38 -0.78
N THR A 104 -14.54 0.02 -0.30
CA THR A 104 -14.69 -0.63 1.02
C THR A 104 -14.03 -2.00 1.08
N THR A 105 -14.10 -2.77 -0.03
CA THR A 105 -13.44 -4.09 -0.07
C THR A 105 -11.93 -3.98 -0.14
N MET A 106 -11.38 -2.96 -0.79
CA MET A 106 -9.93 -2.69 -0.76
C MET A 106 -9.43 -2.47 0.69
N LEU A 107 -10.20 -1.75 1.52
CA LEU A 107 -9.87 -1.52 2.92
C LEU A 107 -10.04 -2.79 3.77
N SER A 108 -11.19 -3.44 3.67
CA SER A 108 -11.50 -4.63 4.50
C SER A 108 -10.63 -5.84 4.16
N ASP A 109 -10.31 -6.04 2.88
CA ASP A 109 -9.45 -7.13 2.42
C ASP A 109 -7.99 -6.94 2.90
N ALA A 110 -7.52 -5.70 3.06
CA ALA A 110 -6.20 -5.41 3.59
C ALA A 110 -5.99 -6.04 4.98
N HIS A 111 -7.00 -6.02 5.86
CA HIS A 111 -6.94 -6.69 7.16
C HIS A 111 -6.82 -8.21 7.02
N LYS A 112 -7.53 -8.82 6.07
CA LYS A 112 -7.44 -10.27 5.79
C LYS A 112 -6.07 -10.66 5.25
N VAL A 113 -5.50 -9.80 4.40
CA VAL A 113 -4.14 -10.00 3.89
C VAL A 113 -3.11 -9.89 5.00
N LEU A 114 -3.22 -8.90 5.89
CA LEU A 114 -2.32 -8.76 7.05
C LEU A 114 -2.41 -9.97 8.00
N GLU A 115 -3.63 -10.47 8.27
CA GLU A 115 -3.85 -11.68 9.06
C GLU A 115 -3.17 -12.90 8.43
N ALA A 116 -3.38 -13.10 7.12
CA ALA A 116 -2.77 -14.20 6.37
C ALA A 116 -1.24 -14.10 6.32
N LEU A 117 -0.71 -12.89 6.12
CA LEU A 117 0.73 -12.64 6.21
C LEU A 117 1.28 -13.04 7.58
N GLY A 118 0.62 -12.63 8.67
CA GLY A 118 1.04 -13.00 10.04
C GLY A 118 1.09 -14.52 10.24
N MET A 119 0.14 -15.26 9.68
CA MET A 119 0.15 -16.74 9.71
C MET A 119 1.32 -17.30 8.87
N THR A 120 1.56 -16.75 7.68
CA THR A 120 2.66 -17.15 6.80
C THR A 120 4.01 -16.93 7.49
N LEU A 121 4.25 -15.75 8.05
CA LEU A 121 5.49 -15.41 8.74
C LEU A 121 5.72 -16.34 9.94
N LYS A 122 4.69 -16.55 10.77
CA LYS A 122 4.77 -17.44 11.93
C LYS A 122 5.08 -18.87 11.55
N SER A 123 4.41 -19.41 10.53
CA SER A 123 4.63 -20.80 10.09
C SER A 123 5.99 -20.98 9.40
N GLY A 124 6.48 -19.97 8.69
CA GLY A 124 7.78 -19.95 8.04
C GLY A 124 8.95 -19.63 8.97
N GLY A 125 8.69 -19.23 10.23
CA GLY A 125 9.74 -18.87 11.19
C GLY A 125 10.32 -17.46 11.00
N TYR A 126 9.66 -16.59 10.25
CA TYR A 126 10.06 -15.19 10.07
C TYR A 126 9.68 -14.38 11.31
N ALA A 127 10.66 -13.73 11.94
CA ALA A 127 10.50 -13.06 13.24
C ALA A 127 10.68 -11.54 13.18
N GLY A 128 11.04 -11.00 12.03
CA GLY A 128 11.24 -9.56 11.85
C GLY A 128 9.94 -8.76 11.95
N PRO A 129 10.03 -7.44 12.20
CA PRO A 129 8.86 -6.56 12.28
C PRO A 129 8.17 -6.43 10.91
N VAL A 130 6.85 -6.15 10.95
CA VAL A 130 6.05 -5.92 9.75
C VAL A 130 5.83 -4.42 9.56
N PHE A 131 6.09 -3.95 8.35
CA PHE A 131 5.78 -2.60 7.87
C PHE A 131 4.71 -2.69 6.78
N VAL A 132 3.87 -1.68 6.67
CA VAL A 132 2.93 -1.58 5.57
C VAL A 132 3.37 -0.50 4.59
N MET A 133 3.28 -0.80 3.30
CA MET A 133 3.64 0.14 2.25
C MET A 133 2.50 0.26 1.23
N GLY A 134 2.18 1.51 0.87
CA GLY A 134 1.20 1.81 -0.16
C GLY A 134 1.75 2.74 -1.23
N ARG A 135 1.68 2.29 -2.49
CA ARG A 135 2.02 3.10 -3.65
C ARG A 135 0.76 3.64 -4.32
N SER A 136 0.71 4.96 -4.58
CA SER A 136 -0.39 5.59 -5.30
C SER A 136 -1.76 5.19 -4.74
N MET A 137 -2.59 4.42 -5.46
CA MET A 137 -3.87 3.89 -4.97
C MET A 137 -3.69 3.03 -3.71
N GLY A 138 -2.64 2.25 -3.63
CA GLY A 138 -2.37 1.35 -2.50
C GLY A 138 -2.25 2.03 -1.14
N ARG A 139 -2.03 3.35 -1.12
CA ARG A 139 -2.03 4.14 0.11
C ARG A 139 -3.32 4.00 0.93
N HIS A 140 -4.48 3.77 0.27
CA HIS A 140 -5.75 3.63 0.97
C HIS A 140 -5.77 2.40 1.88
N ALA A 141 -5.29 1.25 1.38
CA ALA A 141 -5.12 0.03 2.17
C ALA A 141 -4.04 0.20 3.26
N ALA A 142 -2.92 0.87 2.92
CA ALA A 142 -1.84 1.13 3.87
C ALA A 142 -2.28 2.06 5.02
N PHE A 143 -3.01 3.15 4.74
CA PHE A 143 -3.57 4.02 5.78
C PHE A 143 -4.59 3.29 6.65
N GLU A 144 -5.43 2.43 6.05
CA GLU A 144 -6.40 1.64 6.80
C GLU A 144 -5.70 0.76 7.84
N LEU A 145 -4.65 0.04 7.44
CA LEU A 145 -3.88 -0.81 8.34
C LEU A 145 -3.10 0.01 9.37
N ALA A 146 -2.45 1.10 8.96
CA ALA A 146 -1.68 1.93 9.87
C ALA A 146 -2.54 2.60 10.95
N ALA A 147 -3.78 2.98 10.63
CA ALA A 147 -4.70 3.59 11.58
C ALA A 147 -5.33 2.56 12.55
N ASN A 148 -5.45 1.28 12.15
CA ASN A 148 -6.26 0.29 12.88
C ASN A 148 -5.48 -0.96 13.35
N SER A 149 -4.16 -1.07 13.09
CA SER A 149 -3.39 -2.30 13.35
C SER A 149 -2.03 -2.04 14.03
N ASN A 150 -1.96 -1.09 14.96
CA ASN A 150 -0.72 -0.62 15.62
C ASN A 150 0.12 -1.73 16.28
N ASP A 151 -0.51 -2.81 16.77
CA ASP A 151 0.21 -3.92 17.39
C ASP A 151 0.91 -4.82 16.35
N ALA A 152 0.31 -4.96 15.16
CA ALA A 152 0.78 -5.84 14.09
C ALA A 152 1.72 -5.13 13.10
N VAL A 153 1.66 -3.81 12.98
CA VAL A 153 2.42 -2.98 12.03
C VAL A 153 3.32 -2.01 12.79
N LYS A 154 4.60 -1.95 12.41
CA LYS A 154 5.62 -1.13 13.10
C LYS A 154 5.92 0.20 12.42
N GLY A 155 5.48 0.39 11.19
CA GLY A 155 5.65 1.64 10.47
C GLY A 155 4.93 1.64 9.13
N LEU A 156 4.71 2.83 8.60
CA LEU A 156 4.01 3.12 7.36
C LEU A 156 4.95 3.71 6.33
N ILE A 157 4.89 3.19 5.09
CA ILE A 157 5.63 3.74 3.96
C ILE A 157 4.60 4.15 2.89
N ILE A 158 4.68 5.39 2.42
CA ILE A 158 3.86 5.90 1.32
C ILE A 158 4.75 6.30 0.15
N GLU A 159 4.50 5.69 -0.99
CA GLU A 159 5.14 6.02 -2.26
C GLU A 159 4.14 6.70 -3.20
N SER A 160 4.51 7.86 -3.75
CA SER A 160 3.72 8.60 -4.76
C SER A 160 2.26 8.80 -4.33
N GLY A 161 2.05 9.19 -3.05
CA GLY A 161 0.74 9.30 -2.43
C GLY A 161 0.43 10.67 -1.87
N ARG A 162 -0.84 10.87 -1.47
CA ARG A 162 -1.35 12.06 -0.77
C ARG A 162 -2.51 11.68 0.16
N ALA A 163 -2.82 12.48 1.16
CA ALA A 163 -3.93 12.29 2.10
C ALA A 163 -5.27 12.71 1.48
N SER A 164 -5.74 12.00 0.47
CA SER A 164 -6.96 12.35 -0.27
C SER A 164 -7.67 11.10 -0.80
N LEU A 165 -8.99 11.10 -0.80
CA LEU A 165 -9.81 10.09 -1.47
C LEU A 165 -9.61 10.09 -3.01
N GLY A 166 -9.14 11.21 -3.58
CA GLY A 166 -8.91 11.32 -5.02
C GLY A 166 -10.18 11.12 -5.83
N GLN A 167 -10.07 10.35 -6.92
CA GLN A 167 -11.18 10.08 -7.83
C GLN A 167 -12.37 9.35 -7.19
N PHE A 168 -12.18 8.64 -6.09
CA PHE A 168 -13.28 7.96 -5.40
C PHE A 168 -14.34 8.92 -4.86
N ALA A 169 -13.97 10.16 -4.55
CA ALA A 169 -14.92 11.19 -4.12
C ALA A 169 -15.62 11.93 -5.29
N ASN A 170 -15.28 11.58 -6.55
CA ASN A 170 -15.96 12.16 -7.71
C ASN A 170 -17.30 11.46 -7.96
N GLY A 171 -18.32 12.24 -8.27
CA GLY A 171 -19.65 11.70 -8.63
C GLY A 171 -20.59 11.42 -7.45
N ILE A 172 -20.20 11.76 -6.22
CA ILE A 172 -21.09 11.78 -5.04
C ILE A 172 -21.55 13.20 -4.72
N ASP A 173 -22.53 13.33 -3.83
CA ASP A 173 -23.00 14.64 -3.35
C ASP A 173 -21.82 15.46 -2.79
N PRO A 174 -21.66 16.75 -3.17
CA PRO A 174 -20.53 17.55 -2.74
C PRO A 174 -20.40 17.71 -1.22
N SER A 175 -21.51 17.82 -0.48
CA SER A 175 -21.45 17.97 0.98
C SER A 175 -21.01 16.67 1.65
N LEU A 176 -21.45 15.52 1.12
CA LEU A 176 -20.99 14.21 1.56
C LEU A 176 -19.52 13.99 1.21
N ALA A 177 -19.09 14.42 0.01
CA ALA A 177 -17.69 14.36 -0.39
C ALA A 177 -16.77 15.12 0.58
N GLU A 178 -17.16 16.33 0.98
CA GLU A 178 -16.38 17.11 1.96
C GLU A 178 -16.34 16.44 3.35
N THR A 179 -17.46 15.87 3.79
CA THR A 179 -17.49 15.11 5.05
C THR A 179 -16.55 13.91 5.01
N LEU A 180 -16.62 13.09 3.96
CA LEU A 180 -15.75 11.91 3.81
C LEU A 180 -14.28 12.28 3.65
N LYS A 181 -13.96 13.40 2.98
CA LYS A 181 -12.59 13.91 2.88
C LYS A 181 -12.05 14.31 4.25
N ALA A 182 -12.86 15.00 5.07
CA ALA A 182 -12.46 15.38 6.42
C ALA A 182 -12.21 14.15 7.29
N GLU A 183 -13.13 13.18 7.31
CA GLU A 183 -12.97 11.92 8.04
C GLU A 183 -11.75 11.11 7.57
N TYR A 184 -11.48 11.10 6.27
CA TYR A 184 -10.31 10.44 5.70
C TYR A 184 -9.01 11.10 6.17
N LEU A 185 -8.99 12.43 6.21
CA LEU A 185 -7.85 13.19 6.72
C LEU A 185 -7.65 12.96 8.22
N ASP A 186 -8.73 12.91 8.99
CA ASP A 186 -8.68 12.58 10.42
C ASP A 186 -8.12 11.17 10.66
N LYS A 187 -8.46 10.19 9.80
CA LYS A 187 -7.84 8.86 9.81
C LYS A 187 -6.32 8.95 9.59
N VAL A 188 -5.86 9.71 8.60
CA VAL A 188 -4.41 9.90 8.34
C VAL A 188 -3.73 10.56 9.53
N ARG A 189 -4.32 11.59 10.11
CA ARG A 189 -3.84 12.27 11.31
C ARG A 189 -3.83 11.39 12.57
N SER A 190 -4.62 10.34 12.61
CA SER A 190 -4.62 9.39 13.75
C SER A 190 -3.44 8.42 13.75
N ILE A 191 -2.65 8.37 12.67
CA ILE A 191 -1.50 7.48 12.55
C ILE A 191 -0.34 8.01 13.38
N THR A 192 0.06 7.25 14.40
CA THR A 192 1.11 7.65 15.37
C THR A 192 2.41 6.85 15.23
N MET A 193 2.39 5.76 14.45
CA MET A 193 3.59 4.97 14.18
C MET A 193 4.61 5.74 13.32
N PRO A 194 5.87 5.27 13.22
CA PRO A 194 6.85 5.83 12.29
C PRO A 194 6.33 5.88 10.84
N VAL A 195 6.64 6.96 10.11
CA VAL A 195 6.20 7.16 8.72
C VAL A 195 7.35 7.55 7.81
N LEU A 196 7.46 6.87 6.66
CA LEU A 196 8.32 7.25 5.54
C LEU A 196 7.45 7.63 4.34
N VAL A 197 7.67 8.82 3.78
CA VAL A 197 7.09 9.25 2.51
C VAL A 197 8.20 9.33 1.48
N ILE A 198 8.04 8.64 0.32
CA ILE A 198 8.94 8.73 -0.84
C ILE A 198 8.13 9.26 -2.02
N HIS A 199 8.59 10.34 -2.65
CA HIS A 199 7.82 11.00 -3.70
C HIS A 199 8.70 11.55 -4.81
N GLY A 200 8.17 11.65 -6.03
CA GLY A 200 8.87 12.25 -7.15
C GLY A 200 8.69 13.78 -7.20
N GLU A 201 9.78 14.51 -7.43
CA GLU A 201 9.77 15.98 -7.47
C GLU A 201 8.82 16.56 -8.54
N VAL A 202 8.71 15.88 -9.68
CA VAL A 202 7.91 16.34 -10.83
C VAL A 202 6.70 15.43 -11.11
N ASP A 203 6.15 14.81 -10.06
CA ASP A 203 4.96 13.97 -10.16
C ASP A 203 3.74 14.83 -10.58
N THR A 204 3.21 14.57 -11.78
CA THR A 204 2.05 15.29 -12.33
C THR A 204 0.71 14.60 -12.05
N LEU A 205 0.72 13.34 -11.60
CA LEU A 205 -0.50 12.59 -11.22
C LEU A 205 -0.87 12.82 -9.75
N ALA A 206 0.15 12.90 -8.90
CA ALA A 206 0.01 13.27 -7.50
C ALA A 206 1.06 14.37 -7.22
N PRO A 207 0.75 15.66 -7.41
CA PRO A 207 1.72 16.73 -7.22
C PRO A 207 2.42 16.66 -5.86
N VAL A 208 3.72 16.98 -5.85
CA VAL A 208 4.59 16.84 -4.67
C VAL A 208 4.10 17.65 -3.48
N GLU A 209 3.40 18.76 -3.73
CA GLU A 209 2.77 19.58 -2.69
C GLU A 209 1.79 18.76 -1.85
N GLY A 210 1.00 17.89 -2.48
CA GLY A 210 0.07 17.02 -1.76
C GLY A 210 0.76 15.94 -0.90
N ALA A 211 1.98 15.54 -1.27
CA ALA A 211 2.80 14.66 -0.43
C ALA A 211 3.42 15.41 0.75
N MET A 212 3.81 16.66 0.55
CA MET A 212 4.32 17.55 1.61
C MET A 212 3.20 17.89 2.62
N GLU A 213 2.01 18.25 2.15
CA GLU A 213 0.83 18.46 3.01
C GLU A 213 0.50 17.21 3.82
N MET A 214 0.47 16.03 3.19
CA MET A 214 0.26 14.76 3.89
C MET A 214 1.34 14.49 4.94
N TYR A 215 2.60 14.78 4.61
CA TYR A 215 3.71 14.64 5.56
C TYR A 215 3.52 15.54 6.77
N ASP A 216 3.06 16.77 6.59
CA ASP A 216 2.78 17.70 7.68
C ASP A 216 1.59 17.23 8.55
N ASP A 217 0.59 16.62 7.93
CA ASP A 217 -0.60 16.07 8.60
C ASP A 217 -0.30 14.87 9.53
N PHE A 218 0.77 14.10 9.30
CA PHE A 218 1.14 13.02 10.22
C PHE A 218 1.60 13.58 11.57
N VAL A 219 0.98 13.11 12.65
CA VAL A 219 1.30 13.51 14.02
C VAL A 219 2.51 12.78 14.61
N SER A 220 3.01 11.74 13.93
CA SER A 220 4.19 11.00 14.37
C SER A 220 5.43 11.89 14.44
N ASP A 221 6.16 11.84 15.56
CA ASP A 221 7.47 12.50 15.70
C ASP A 221 8.58 11.78 14.91
N GLN A 222 8.33 10.52 14.53
CA GLN A 222 9.24 9.70 13.74
C GLN A 222 8.77 9.67 12.28
N LYS A 223 8.90 10.79 11.57
CA LYS A 223 8.51 10.88 10.17
C LYS A 223 9.65 11.40 9.30
N ARG A 224 9.74 10.85 8.09
CA ARG A 224 10.75 11.23 7.09
C ARG A 224 10.09 11.42 5.73
N LEU A 225 10.48 12.48 5.03
CA LEU A 225 10.10 12.74 3.64
C LEU A 225 11.36 12.66 2.76
N VAL A 226 11.28 11.89 1.69
CA VAL A 226 12.33 11.74 0.67
C VAL A 226 11.74 12.12 -0.68
N ILE A 227 12.25 13.20 -1.27
CA ILE A 227 11.88 13.63 -2.61
C ILE A 227 12.99 13.19 -3.57
N ILE A 228 12.61 12.42 -4.61
CA ILE A 228 13.54 11.96 -5.65
C ILE A 228 13.60 13.01 -6.74
N PRO A 229 14.77 13.66 -6.95
CA PRO A 229 14.90 14.76 -7.92
C PRO A 229 14.59 14.30 -9.34
N GLY A 230 13.81 15.10 -10.07
CA GLY A 230 13.44 14.87 -11.46
C GLY A 230 12.58 13.63 -11.71
N ALA A 231 12.16 12.90 -10.66
CA ALA A 231 11.27 11.75 -10.78
C ALA A 231 9.81 12.18 -10.85
N GLY A 232 9.04 11.52 -11.70
CA GLY A 232 7.58 11.60 -11.75
C GLY A 232 6.91 10.46 -11.00
N HIS A 233 5.63 10.19 -11.32
CA HIS A 233 4.81 9.19 -10.62
C HIS A 233 5.28 7.74 -10.77
N ASN A 234 5.86 7.40 -11.92
CA ASN A 234 6.14 6.01 -12.30
C ASN A 234 7.63 5.73 -12.53
N ASP A 235 8.51 6.66 -12.26
CA ASP A 235 9.94 6.51 -12.54
C ASP A 235 10.86 6.83 -11.34
N LEU A 236 10.33 6.67 -10.10
CA LEU A 236 11.14 6.86 -8.89
C LEU A 236 12.38 5.95 -8.89
N LEU A 237 12.19 4.65 -9.14
CA LEU A 237 13.29 3.69 -9.15
C LEU A 237 14.33 3.99 -10.23
N PRO A 238 13.99 4.17 -11.53
CA PRO A 238 15.00 4.48 -12.53
C PRO A 238 15.68 5.84 -12.34
N ARG A 239 15.10 6.77 -11.57
CA ARG A 239 15.66 8.10 -11.31
C ARG A 239 16.50 8.17 -10.04
N GLY A 240 16.13 7.44 -8.99
CA GLY A 240 16.75 7.55 -7.67
C GLY A 240 16.77 6.22 -6.93
N ILE A 241 17.25 5.15 -7.58
CA ILE A 241 17.26 3.79 -7.00
C ILE A 241 18.05 3.73 -5.69
N GLU A 242 19.17 4.44 -5.62
CA GLU A 242 20.03 4.47 -4.43
C GLU A 242 19.32 5.18 -3.27
N GLU A 243 18.83 6.40 -3.50
CA GLU A 243 18.11 7.20 -2.51
C GLU A 243 16.86 6.46 -2.01
N TYR A 244 16.15 5.80 -2.91
CA TYR A 244 14.95 5.04 -2.60
C TYR A 244 15.27 3.86 -1.65
N PHE A 245 16.22 2.99 -2.01
CA PHE A 245 16.53 1.82 -1.19
C PHE A 245 17.32 2.13 0.07
N VAL A 246 18.12 3.21 0.08
CA VAL A 246 18.71 3.75 1.31
C VAL A 246 17.60 4.22 2.27
N ALA A 247 16.58 4.93 1.76
CA ALA A 247 15.47 5.39 2.60
C ALA A 247 14.67 4.21 3.18
N ILE A 248 14.37 3.19 2.37
CA ILE A 248 13.68 1.96 2.81
C ILE A 248 14.50 1.25 3.88
N ARG A 249 15.76 0.92 3.59
CA ARG A 249 16.65 0.22 4.52
C ARG A 249 16.75 0.92 5.87
N ASP A 250 17.05 2.24 5.84
CA ASP A 250 17.26 3.02 7.05
C ASP A 250 15.98 3.14 7.89
N PHE A 251 14.81 3.10 7.23
CA PHE A 251 13.51 3.19 7.90
C PHE A 251 13.08 1.88 8.57
N VAL A 252 13.36 0.73 7.94
CA VAL A 252 12.92 -0.57 8.47
C VAL A 252 13.96 -1.22 9.39
N SER A 253 15.19 -0.69 9.39
CA SER A 253 16.25 -1.17 10.31
C SER A 253 15.95 -0.75 11.75
N PRO A 254 16.21 -1.64 12.74
CA PRO A 254 15.96 -1.37 14.15
C PRO A 254 16.86 -0.27 14.73
#